data_a4bfb150ebd69b2d9bb49808acdfa7bb
#
_entry.id   a4bfb150ebd69b2d9bb49808acdfa7bb
#
_cell.length_a   1.000
_cell.length_b   1.000
_cell.length_c   1.000
_cell.angle_alpha   90.00
_cell.angle_beta   90.00
_cell.angle_gamma   90.00
#
_symmetry.space_group_name_H-M   'P 1'
#
loop_
_entity.id
_entity.type
_entity.pdbx_description
1 polymer ?
#
loop_
_entity_poly.entity_id
_entity_poly.type
_entity_poly.pdbx_seq_one_letter_code
_entity_poly.pdbx_strand_id
1 'polypeptide(L)'
;MVTGVTQTNPNSVKLNPKTTLQPLPAGDGADLLQSVANMSVIRKGGSSGDPLFRGLGGSRLNIQADDQFIYGGCSNRMDPPTAYIFPSAYDEVVVTKGPQTVTEGSGLVAGAVRFVRKEPEFDTQNTYLNGSVTLGGNKRRDAYFDAMAGGKYGYLRTSMSHNEAGNYKDGDGNRVHSSFERRNQMLQLGFTPTENTLLTGTYERSRGEAAYADRMMDGSKFDRDAWNVRFVQRNITPWFTELELRYGQSKIDHVMDTYSMRYLSMMGNQVKKAMNPKRETNTGHLKATFDWSDINLQTGIDYMRDKHLSRMEMHGEGYRHKPYQPQQNFTQWGGFVEGAWTASDSRKFISGYRYDEVKAEYDTLMANHPNKHHTYGLHSGFLRWEEEINGIKYYAGVGIAERAPDYWERRASQVLDKEQNRQIDTGLMWKNDTFDFSVSLFGSDVHDFIMLERVGKDVSARNIKATRLGGEIEGKWKFARHWEIGSSLAYTYGKNRTDDRPLAQTPPLEWKNSLTWDNETLSAGILWRVVSAQKRYAAGQGNIIGQDIGASAGFGTLSFNTGWKINKYATLQGGIDNLFNKSYAEFVSKGADPSAGLQTVRVNEPGRQYWLRLQVQF
;
A
#
# COMPACT_ATOMS: atom_id res chain seq x y z
N MET A 1 3.14 11.52 20.18
CA MET A 1 2.16 10.96 19.20
C MET A 1 2.34 11.72 17.90
N VAL A 2 2.50 11.04 16.78
CA VAL A 2 2.75 11.72 15.50
C VAL A 2 1.44 11.81 14.74
N THR A 3 1.01 13.01 14.40
CA THR A 3 -0.24 13.28 13.70
C THR A 3 -0.03 13.59 12.21
N GLY A 4 1.21 13.65 11.75
CA GLY A 4 1.57 13.84 10.35
C GLY A 4 2.95 13.25 10.07
N VAL A 5 3.19 12.93 8.84
CA VAL A 5 4.47 12.42 8.33
C VAL A 5 5.01 13.42 7.34
N THR A 6 6.26 13.82 7.49
CA THR A 6 6.96 14.70 6.55
C THR A 6 7.87 13.89 5.64
N GLN A 7 8.18 14.43 4.48
CA GLN A 7 9.10 13.82 3.54
C GLN A 7 10.49 13.62 4.19
N THR A 8 11.04 12.42 4.02
CA THR A 8 12.30 12.03 4.67
C THR A 8 13.50 12.21 3.74
N ASN A 9 13.30 11.94 2.46
CA ASN A 9 14.28 12.10 1.39
C ASN A 9 13.58 12.69 0.15
N PRO A 10 14.32 13.20 -0.85
CA PRO A 10 13.74 13.80 -2.05
C PRO A 10 12.68 12.95 -2.77
N ASN A 11 12.81 11.65 -2.74
CA ASN A 11 11.89 10.72 -3.40
C ASN A 11 11.13 9.79 -2.45
N SER A 12 11.25 9.94 -1.14
CA SER A 12 10.62 9.00 -0.22
C SER A 12 10.17 9.60 1.11
N VAL A 13 9.15 8.95 1.68
CA VAL A 13 8.64 9.17 3.03
C VAL A 13 8.87 7.91 3.84
N LYS A 14 9.44 8.05 5.05
CA LYS A 14 9.62 6.94 6.00
C LYS A 14 8.76 7.15 7.22
N LEU A 15 8.12 6.10 7.69
CA LEU A 15 7.30 6.12 8.90
C LEU A 15 7.57 4.90 9.77
N ASN A 16 7.40 5.11 11.08
CA ASN A 16 7.41 4.03 12.06
C ASN A 16 5.96 3.56 12.29
N PRO A 17 5.58 2.36 11.83
CA PRO A 17 4.21 1.87 11.94
C PRO A 17 3.79 1.50 13.37
N LYS A 18 4.73 1.42 14.31
CA LYS A 18 4.47 1.15 15.73
C LYS A 18 4.01 2.39 16.49
N THR A 19 4.24 3.59 15.93
CA THR A 19 3.73 4.84 16.49
C THR A 19 2.31 5.10 15.98
N THR A 20 1.50 5.75 16.81
CA THR A 20 0.16 6.17 16.39
C THR A 20 0.29 7.41 15.52
N LEU A 21 0.13 7.26 14.21
CA LEU A 21 0.22 8.33 13.21
C LEU A 21 -1.14 8.94 12.86
N GLN A 22 -2.20 8.28 13.27
CA GLN A 22 -3.58 8.65 13.02
C GLN A 22 -4.36 8.70 14.33
N PRO A 23 -5.54 9.36 14.36
CA PRO A 23 -6.39 9.37 15.54
C PRO A 23 -6.82 7.97 15.97
N LEU A 24 -7.01 7.05 15.02
CA LEU A 24 -7.36 5.66 15.25
C LEU A 24 -6.19 4.77 14.84
N PRO A 25 -5.71 3.84 15.68
CA PRO A 25 -4.66 2.91 15.30
C PRO A 25 -5.03 2.13 14.03
N ALA A 26 -4.10 2.05 13.08
CA ALA A 26 -4.32 1.40 11.80
C ALA A 26 -4.65 -0.10 11.97
N GLY A 27 -5.68 -0.57 11.30
CA GLY A 27 -6.11 -1.98 11.31
C GLY A 27 -5.45 -2.81 10.22
N ASP A 28 -5.07 -2.17 9.12
CA ASP A 28 -4.36 -2.79 7.99
C ASP A 28 -3.37 -1.80 7.34
N GLY A 29 -2.65 -2.29 6.32
CA GLY A 29 -1.64 -1.47 5.64
C GLY A 29 -2.21 -0.24 4.95
N ALA A 30 -3.43 -0.29 4.44
CA ALA A 30 -4.06 0.84 3.78
C ALA A 30 -4.44 1.95 4.76
N ASP A 31 -4.93 1.60 5.94
CA ASP A 31 -5.25 2.56 6.98
C ASP A 31 -4.00 3.37 7.39
N LEU A 32 -2.86 2.69 7.54
CA LEU A 32 -1.59 3.37 7.87
C LEU A 32 -1.20 4.36 6.79
N LEU A 33 -1.32 3.97 5.51
CA LEU A 33 -0.89 4.78 4.38
C LEU A 33 -1.70 6.08 4.23
N GLN A 34 -2.91 6.16 4.76
CA GLN A 34 -3.69 7.42 4.79
C GLN A 34 -2.98 8.55 5.57
N SER A 35 -2.00 8.24 6.42
CA SER A 35 -1.20 9.27 7.10
C SER A 35 -0.19 9.98 6.17
N VAL A 36 0.13 9.40 5.02
CA VAL A 36 1.02 9.98 4.02
C VAL A 36 0.24 10.95 3.13
N ALA A 37 0.81 12.11 2.83
CA ALA A 37 0.19 13.08 1.94
C ALA A 37 -0.03 12.49 0.54
N ASN A 38 -1.18 12.82 -0.08
CA ASN A 38 -1.59 12.32 -1.40
C ASN A 38 -1.85 10.79 -1.48
N MET A 39 -1.89 10.11 -0.35
CA MET A 39 -2.41 8.75 -0.25
C MET A 39 -3.91 8.78 0.02
N SER A 40 -4.67 8.05 -0.80
CA SER A 40 -6.10 7.83 -0.61
C SER A 40 -6.38 6.34 -0.56
N VAL A 41 -7.54 5.96 -0.07
CA VAL A 41 -7.92 4.56 0.05
C VAL A 41 -9.35 4.36 -0.46
N ILE A 42 -9.52 3.41 -1.35
CA ILE A 42 -10.85 2.97 -1.78
C ILE A 42 -11.41 2.05 -0.71
N ARG A 43 -12.33 2.55 0.10
CA ARG A 43 -13.00 1.76 1.13
C ARG A 43 -14.05 0.84 0.51
N LYS A 44 -14.16 -0.36 1.04
CA LYS A 44 -15.13 -1.38 0.62
C LYS A 44 -15.97 -1.90 1.79
N GLY A 45 -15.50 -1.65 3.00
CA GLY A 45 -16.08 -2.09 4.25
C GLY A 45 -15.22 -1.67 5.42
N GLY A 46 -15.10 -2.51 6.45
CA GLY A 46 -14.33 -2.22 7.66
C GLY A 46 -12.83 -2.40 7.49
N SER A 47 -12.39 -3.15 6.49
CA SER A 47 -10.99 -3.46 6.21
C SER A 47 -10.78 -3.70 4.70
N SER A 48 -9.55 -4.01 4.29
CA SER A 48 -9.21 -4.30 2.87
C SER A 48 -9.35 -3.09 1.94
N GLY A 49 -8.99 -1.92 2.43
CA GLY A 49 -8.88 -0.73 1.60
C GLY A 49 -7.80 -0.87 0.53
N ASP A 50 -8.06 -0.32 -0.66
CA ASP A 50 -7.13 -0.34 -1.79
C ASP A 50 -6.42 1.01 -1.89
N PRO A 51 -5.08 1.10 -1.68
CA PRO A 51 -4.38 2.36 -1.65
C PRO A 51 -4.15 2.93 -3.05
N LEU A 52 -4.26 4.25 -3.15
CA LEU A 52 -3.85 5.04 -4.31
C LEU A 52 -2.84 6.09 -3.86
N PHE A 53 -1.77 6.22 -4.60
CA PHE A 53 -0.83 7.32 -4.45
C PHE A 53 -0.96 8.30 -5.63
N ARG A 54 -1.20 9.58 -5.33
CA ARG A 54 -1.46 10.60 -6.35
C ARG A 54 -2.55 10.19 -7.35
N GLY A 55 -3.60 9.49 -6.86
CA GLY A 55 -4.71 8.97 -7.65
C GLY A 55 -4.41 7.73 -8.48
N LEU A 56 -3.25 7.10 -8.35
CA LEU A 56 -2.90 5.86 -9.03
C LEU A 56 -2.73 4.71 -8.04
N GLY A 57 -3.29 3.56 -8.38
CA GLY A 57 -3.22 2.35 -7.55
C GLY A 57 -3.18 1.08 -8.40
N GLY A 58 -3.48 -0.05 -7.78
CA GLY A 58 -3.41 -1.34 -8.44
C GLY A 58 -1.97 -1.74 -8.74
N SER A 59 -1.74 -2.27 -9.92
CA SER A 59 -0.41 -2.68 -10.41
C SER A 59 0.52 -1.51 -10.76
N ARG A 60 0.09 -0.25 -10.56
CA ARG A 60 0.92 0.96 -10.69
C ARG A 60 1.66 1.32 -9.40
N LEU A 61 1.21 0.77 -8.27
CA LEU A 61 1.80 0.97 -6.95
C LEU A 61 2.30 -0.37 -6.41
N ASN A 62 3.61 -0.56 -6.37
CA ASN A 62 4.21 -1.79 -5.86
C ASN A 62 4.07 -1.86 -4.34
N ILE A 63 3.57 -2.97 -3.81
CA ILE A 63 3.47 -3.22 -2.36
C ILE A 63 4.35 -4.41 -2.03
N GLN A 64 5.27 -4.21 -1.10
CA GLN A 64 6.24 -5.21 -0.68
C GLN A 64 6.26 -5.34 0.84
N ALA A 65 6.51 -6.55 1.33
CA ALA A 65 6.84 -6.82 2.73
C ALA A 65 8.16 -7.59 2.78
N ASP A 66 9.14 -7.06 3.51
CA ASP A 66 10.52 -7.54 3.54
C ASP A 66 11.07 -7.77 2.12
N ASP A 67 10.79 -6.78 1.23
CA ASP A 67 11.13 -6.75 -0.18
C ASP A 67 10.58 -7.91 -1.03
N GLN A 68 9.60 -8.64 -0.52
CA GLN A 68 8.81 -9.60 -1.28
C GLN A 68 7.51 -8.95 -1.75
N PHE A 69 7.20 -9.04 -3.03
CA PHE A 69 5.93 -8.53 -3.57
C PHE A 69 4.74 -9.23 -2.94
N ILE A 70 3.77 -8.45 -2.49
CA ILE A 70 2.47 -8.94 -2.03
C ILE A 70 1.43 -8.59 -3.07
N TYR A 71 0.62 -9.56 -3.40
CA TYR A 71 -0.49 -9.41 -4.33
C TYR A 71 -1.79 -9.89 -3.69
N GLY A 72 -2.94 -9.46 -4.24
CA GLY A 72 -4.23 -10.05 -3.95
C GLY A 72 -4.58 -11.16 -4.94
N GLY A 73 -5.48 -12.05 -4.56
CA GLY A 73 -5.97 -13.15 -5.41
C GLY A 73 -7.22 -12.78 -6.20
N CYS A 74 -7.98 -11.79 -5.75
CA CYS A 74 -9.27 -11.45 -6.31
C CYS A 74 -9.19 -10.46 -7.47
N SER A 75 -9.91 -10.79 -8.55
CA SER A 75 -10.12 -9.95 -9.71
C SER A 75 -10.67 -8.58 -9.41
N ASN A 76 -11.57 -8.57 -8.50
CA ASN A 76 -12.26 -7.39 -8.08
C ASN A 76 -11.54 -6.69 -6.92
N ARG A 77 -10.28 -7.05 -6.66
CA ARG A 77 -9.44 -6.47 -5.61
C ARG A 77 -10.15 -6.41 -4.24
N MET A 78 -10.87 -7.48 -3.90
CA MET A 78 -11.50 -7.60 -2.59
C MET A 78 -10.45 -7.81 -1.50
N ASP A 79 -9.33 -8.41 -1.86
CA ASP A 79 -8.14 -8.64 -1.05
C ASP A 79 -6.92 -7.89 -1.64
N PRO A 80 -6.88 -6.54 -1.61
CA PRO A 80 -5.69 -5.82 -2.04
C PRO A 80 -4.47 -6.24 -1.21
N PRO A 81 -3.23 -6.02 -1.67
CA PRO A 81 -2.02 -6.43 -0.96
C PRO A 81 -1.97 -6.02 0.52
N THR A 82 -2.42 -4.80 0.80
CA THR A 82 -2.50 -4.22 2.15
C THR A 82 -3.43 -4.97 3.11
N ALA A 83 -4.34 -5.76 2.56
CA ALA A 83 -5.23 -6.62 3.33
C ALA A 83 -4.50 -7.72 4.11
N TYR A 84 -3.31 -8.12 3.68
CA TYR A 84 -2.48 -9.14 4.32
C TYR A 84 -1.42 -8.56 5.25
N ILE A 85 -1.42 -7.24 5.46
CA ILE A 85 -0.41 -6.52 6.23
C ILE A 85 -1.03 -5.97 7.51
N PHE A 86 -0.47 -6.36 8.66
CA PHE A 86 -0.68 -5.69 9.93
C PHE A 86 0.51 -4.76 10.18
N PRO A 87 0.33 -3.42 10.14
CA PRO A 87 1.46 -2.48 10.08
C PRO A 87 2.42 -2.59 11.26
N SER A 88 1.91 -2.77 12.49
CA SER A 88 2.76 -2.84 13.69
C SER A 88 3.69 -4.06 13.73
N ALA A 89 3.52 -5.05 12.82
CA ALA A 89 4.43 -6.18 12.66
C ALA A 89 5.74 -5.81 11.93
N TYR A 90 5.87 -4.57 11.48
CA TYR A 90 7.05 -4.05 10.77
C TYR A 90 7.68 -2.90 11.56
N ASP A 91 8.96 -2.65 11.29
CA ASP A 91 9.73 -1.63 12.00
C ASP A 91 9.78 -0.30 11.25
N GLU A 92 9.62 -0.36 9.92
CA GLU A 92 9.64 0.81 9.05
C GLU A 92 8.70 0.60 7.85
N VAL A 93 8.07 1.67 7.40
CA VAL A 93 7.37 1.71 6.11
C VAL A 93 7.99 2.81 5.26
N VAL A 94 8.38 2.46 4.04
CA VAL A 94 8.97 3.39 3.07
C VAL A 94 8.02 3.55 1.90
N VAL A 95 7.61 4.78 1.64
CA VAL A 95 6.83 5.14 0.44
C VAL A 95 7.74 5.87 -0.53
N THR A 96 8.07 5.23 -1.64
CA THR A 96 8.88 5.79 -2.72
C THR A 96 7.98 6.44 -3.76
N LYS A 97 8.27 7.70 -4.10
CA LYS A 97 7.44 8.53 -4.98
C LYS A 97 7.88 8.40 -6.43
N GLY A 98 6.96 7.96 -7.31
CA GLY A 98 7.10 7.96 -8.75
C GLY A 98 8.29 7.18 -9.32
N PRO A 99 8.61 7.38 -10.59
CA PRO A 99 9.70 6.69 -11.28
C PRO A 99 11.07 7.34 -10.98
N GLN A 100 11.49 7.35 -9.71
CA GLN A 100 12.73 7.96 -9.22
C GLN A 100 13.70 6.95 -8.60
N THR A 101 13.46 5.66 -8.85
CA THR A 101 14.35 4.52 -8.58
C THR A 101 14.03 3.37 -9.52
N VAL A 102 14.97 2.45 -9.73
CA VAL A 102 14.79 1.23 -10.52
C VAL A 102 15.04 -0.05 -9.71
N THR A 103 15.39 0.08 -8.43
CA THR A 103 15.73 -1.04 -7.54
C THR A 103 14.52 -1.71 -6.90
N GLU A 104 13.35 -1.07 -6.92
CA GLU A 104 12.14 -1.52 -6.21
C GLU A 104 11.16 -2.29 -7.11
N GLY A 105 11.69 -2.94 -8.14
CA GLY A 105 10.92 -3.75 -9.09
C GLY A 105 10.47 -2.99 -10.33
N SER A 106 9.76 -3.68 -11.19
CA SER A 106 9.19 -3.17 -12.43
C SER A 106 7.90 -2.39 -12.20
N GLY A 107 7.52 -1.53 -13.14
CA GLY A 107 6.19 -0.91 -13.19
C GLY A 107 5.95 0.20 -12.16
N LEU A 108 6.99 0.89 -11.69
CA LEU A 108 6.91 1.98 -10.71
C LEU A 108 6.25 3.25 -11.27
N VAL A 109 5.05 3.13 -11.81
CA VAL A 109 4.31 4.25 -12.42
C VAL A 109 3.87 5.25 -11.35
N ALA A 110 3.34 4.78 -10.23
CA ALA A 110 2.97 5.60 -9.08
C ALA A 110 4.09 5.64 -8.03
N GLY A 111 4.79 4.54 -7.85
CA GLY A 111 5.83 4.35 -6.84
C GLY A 111 5.76 2.99 -6.17
N ALA A 112 6.38 2.89 -4.99
CA ALA A 112 6.39 1.67 -4.18
C ALA A 112 6.11 1.96 -2.72
N VAL A 113 5.56 0.95 -2.02
CA VAL A 113 5.42 0.92 -0.57
C VAL A 113 6.09 -0.34 -0.05
N ARG A 114 7.07 -0.17 0.83
CA ARG A 114 7.81 -1.27 1.45
C ARG A 114 7.56 -1.28 2.95
N PHE A 115 7.07 -2.39 3.45
CA PHE A 115 6.98 -2.71 4.87
C PHE A 115 8.20 -3.52 5.25
N VAL A 116 9.04 -3.01 6.13
CA VAL A 116 10.38 -3.55 6.41
C VAL A 116 10.52 -3.96 7.87
N ARG A 117 11.00 -5.18 8.11
CA ARG A 117 11.55 -5.62 9.39
C ARG A 117 13.05 -5.41 9.37
N LYS A 118 13.55 -4.59 10.31
CA LYS A 118 14.98 -4.31 10.41
C LYS A 118 15.73 -5.54 10.93
N GLU A 119 16.95 -5.69 10.46
CA GLU A 119 17.88 -6.67 11.03
C GLU A 119 18.17 -6.29 12.48
N PRO A 120 18.19 -7.27 13.40
CA PRO A 120 18.51 -6.99 14.79
C PRO A 120 20.00 -6.70 14.99
N GLU A 121 20.28 -5.76 15.88
CA GLU A 121 21.62 -5.48 16.38
C GLU A 121 21.73 -6.00 17.82
N PHE A 122 22.65 -6.92 18.09
CA PHE A 122 22.79 -7.63 19.38
C PHE A 122 23.95 -7.13 20.24
N ASP A 123 24.32 -5.86 20.15
CA ASP A 123 25.44 -5.31 20.93
C ASP A 123 25.14 -5.15 22.42
N THR A 124 23.89 -4.80 22.75
CA THR A 124 23.49 -4.50 24.14
C THR A 124 22.21 -5.21 24.59
N GLN A 125 21.37 -5.68 23.68
CA GLN A 125 20.09 -6.30 24.00
C GLN A 125 19.88 -7.57 23.17
N ASN A 126 19.81 -8.70 23.87
CA ASN A 126 19.62 -10.02 23.24
C ASN A 126 18.14 -10.43 23.10
N THR A 127 17.23 -9.64 23.64
CA THR A 127 15.79 -9.89 23.62
C THR A 127 15.02 -8.61 23.35
N TYR A 128 13.92 -8.73 22.63
CA TYR A 128 12.99 -7.66 22.33
C TYR A 128 11.58 -8.20 22.43
N LEU A 129 10.69 -7.40 23.02
CA LEU A 129 9.27 -7.67 23.07
C LEU A 129 8.49 -6.39 22.83
N ASN A 130 7.59 -6.40 21.89
CA ASN A 130 6.61 -5.34 21.67
C ASN A 130 5.22 -5.96 21.55
N GLY A 131 4.25 -5.43 22.27
CA GLY A 131 2.89 -5.91 22.22
C GLY A 131 1.88 -4.79 22.42
N SER A 132 0.68 -4.98 21.92
CA SER A 132 -0.41 -4.05 22.16
C SER A 132 -1.77 -4.73 22.14
N VAL A 133 -2.70 -4.19 22.93
CA VAL A 133 -4.11 -4.51 22.87
C VAL A 133 -4.88 -3.23 22.62
N THR A 134 -5.75 -3.23 21.62
CA THR A 134 -6.63 -2.09 21.28
C THR A 134 -8.08 -2.52 21.38
N LEU A 135 -8.87 -1.75 22.10
CA LEU A 135 -10.32 -1.88 22.16
C LEU A 135 -10.94 -0.64 21.52
N GLY A 136 -12.01 -0.82 20.77
CA GLY A 136 -12.64 0.31 20.08
C GLY A 136 -14.14 0.16 19.85
N GLY A 137 -14.74 1.20 19.29
CA GLY A 137 -16.10 1.20 18.82
C GLY A 137 -16.39 0.06 17.85
N ASN A 138 -17.67 -0.26 17.64
CA ASN A 138 -18.12 -1.33 16.75
C ASN A 138 -17.53 -2.72 17.10
N LYS A 139 -17.28 -2.98 18.37
CA LYS A 139 -16.68 -4.23 18.90
C LYS A 139 -15.26 -4.48 18.36
N ARG A 140 -14.52 -3.44 18.03
CA ARG A 140 -13.13 -3.58 17.62
C ARG A 140 -12.27 -4.15 18.75
N ARG A 141 -11.50 -5.17 18.43
CA ARG A 141 -10.52 -5.81 19.30
C ARG A 141 -9.29 -6.18 18.48
N ASP A 142 -8.17 -5.55 18.80
CA ASP A 142 -6.90 -5.89 18.18
C ASP A 142 -5.93 -6.35 19.26
N ALA A 143 -5.21 -7.40 19.00
CA ALA A 143 -4.09 -7.86 19.81
C ALA A 143 -2.88 -8.09 18.90
N TYR A 144 -1.73 -7.66 19.35
CA TYR A 144 -0.48 -7.78 18.62
C TYR A 144 0.68 -8.12 19.56
N PHE A 145 1.59 -8.92 19.05
CA PHE A 145 2.78 -9.36 19.74
C PHE A 145 3.92 -9.55 18.72
N ASP A 146 5.12 -9.04 19.03
CA ASP A 146 6.35 -9.20 18.27
C ASP A 146 7.48 -9.42 19.27
N ALA A 147 8.15 -10.56 19.19
CA ALA A 147 9.24 -10.93 20.06
C ALA A 147 10.43 -11.43 19.27
N MET A 148 11.60 -11.12 19.78
CA MET A 148 12.86 -11.58 19.23
C MET A 148 13.82 -11.93 20.35
N ALA A 149 14.58 -12.99 20.15
CA ALA A 149 15.69 -13.38 21.00
C ALA A 149 16.86 -13.88 20.13
N GLY A 150 18.07 -13.54 20.51
CA GLY A 150 19.23 -13.95 19.74
C GLY A 150 20.56 -13.54 20.35
N GLY A 151 21.60 -13.64 19.56
CA GLY A 151 22.97 -13.27 19.91
C GLY A 151 23.88 -13.31 18.68
N LYS A 152 25.18 -13.36 18.92
CA LYS A 152 26.24 -13.25 17.90
C LYS A 152 26.05 -14.16 16.67
N TYR A 153 25.51 -15.37 16.85
CA TYR A 153 25.45 -16.37 15.77
C TYR A 153 24.08 -16.54 15.15
N GLY A 154 23.07 -15.83 15.65
CA GLY A 154 21.74 -15.87 15.06
C GLY A 154 20.62 -15.46 16.00
N TYR A 155 19.41 -15.47 15.48
CA TYR A 155 18.22 -15.02 16.21
C TYR A 155 16.95 -15.75 15.75
N LEU A 156 15.98 -15.70 16.63
CA LEU A 156 14.60 -16.08 16.38
C LEU A 156 13.72 -14.85 16.57
N ARG A 157 12.88 -14.52 15.58
CA ARG A 157 11.82 -13.50 15.69
C ARG A 157 10.48 -14.13 15.37
N THR A 158 9.47 -13.80 16.14
CA THR A 158 8.09 -14.21 15.89
C THR A 158 7.14 -13.06 16.13
N SER A 159 6.11 -12.94 15.30
CA SER A 159 5.03 -12.00 15.53
C SER A 159 3.67 -12.63 15.27
N MET A 160 2.68 -12.19 16.04
CA MET A 160 1.29 -12.59 15.90
C MET A 160 0.38 -11.36 16.01
N SER A 161 -0.67 -11.32 15.19
CA SER A 161 -1.74 -10.35 15.35
C SER A 161 -3.10 -10.98 15.17
N HIS A 162 -4.07 -10.47 15.91
CA HIS A 162 -5.49 -10.75 15.76
C HIS A 162 -6.24 -9.43 15.74
N ASN A 163 -7.03 -9.21 14.70
CA ASN A 163 -7.78 -7.99 14.48
C ASN A 163 -9.22 -8.34 14.12
N GLU A 164 -10.18 -7.80 14.84
CA GLU A 164 -11.59 -7.99 14.53
C GLU A 164 -12.40 -6.71 14.77
N ALA A 165 -13.45 -6.51 13.98
CA ALA A 165 -14.47 -5.53 14.25
C ALA A 165 -15.84 -5.99 13.71
N GLY A 166 -16.90 -5.56 14.36
CA GLY A 166 -18.26 -5.71 13.86
C GLY A 166 -18.60 -4.65 12.81
N ASN A 167 -19.83 -4.68 12.30
CA ASN A 167 -20.31 -3.67 11.38
C ASN A 167 -20.34 -2.29 12.03
N TYR A 168 -19.74 -1.29 11.38
CA TYR A 168 -19.79 0.07 11.90
C TYR A 168 -21.10 0.78 11.55
N LYS A 169 -21.37 1.89 12.25
CA LYS A 169 -22.39 2.86 11.89
C LYS A 169 -21.73 4.09 11.28
N ASP A 170 -22.32 4.63 10.22
CA ASP A 170 -21.90 5.91 9.64
C ASP A 170 -22.37 7.10 10.52
N GLY A 171 -22.07 8.32 10.11
CA GLY A 171 -22.45 9.53 10.83
C GLY A 171 -23.95 9.77 10.96
N ASP A 172 -24.76 9.18 10.09
CA ASP A 172 -26.23 9.24 10.14
C ASP A 172 -26.83 8.10 10.97
N GLY A 173 -26.00 7.21 11.53
CA GLY A 173 -26.42 6.08 12.33
C GLY A 173 -26.77 4.83 11.53
N ASN A 174 -26.62 4.85 10.19
CA ASN A 174 -26.87 3.70 9.33
C ASN A 174 -25.80 2.63 9.53
N ARG A 175 -26.23 1.39 9.65
CA ARG A 175 -25.31 0.25 9.78
C ARG A 175 -24.74 -0.13 8.42
N VAL A 176 -23.41 -0.12 8.32
CA VAL A 176 -22.66 -0.52 7.13
C VAL A 176 -22.19 -1.95 7.30
N HIS A 177 -22.41 -2.79 6.27
CA HIS A 177 -21.95 -4.18 6.23
C HIS A 177 -20.42 -4.21 6.06
N SER A 178 -19.69 -4.39 7.16
CA SER A 178 -18.25 -4.04 7.23
C SER A 178 -17.47 -4.85 8.27
N SER A 179 -18.07 -5.89 8.85
CA SER A 179 -17.37 -6.73 9.83
C SER A 179 -16.17 -7.43 9.20
N PHE A 180 -15.14 -7.67 9.98
CA PHE A 180 -13.98 -8.43 9.54
C PHE A 180 -13.31 -9.12 10.73
N GLU A 181 -12.57 -10.19 10.41
CA GLU A 181 -11.61 -10.84 11.30
C GLU A 181 -10.33 -11.12 10.52
N ARG A 182 -9.17 -10.97 11.19
CA ARG A 182 -7.87 -11.20 10.59
C ARG A 182 -6.86 -11.70 11.60
N ARG A 183 -6.08 -12.71 11.22
CA ARG A 183 -4.99 -13.29 12.03
C ARG A 183 -3.74 -13.41 11.18
N ASN A 184 -2.64 -12.85 11.65
CA ASN A 184 -1.34 -12.96 11.00
C ASN A 184 -0.34 -13.59 11.97
N GLN A 185 0.55 -14.40 11.43
CA GLN A 185 1.65 -15.08 12.13
C GLN A 185 2.90 -14.99 11.28
N MET A 186 4.03 -14.78 11.91
CA MET A 186 5.34 -14.79 11.28
C MET A 186 6.34 -15.48 12.18
N LEU A 187 7.21 -16.28 11.57
CA LEU A 187 8.38 -16.88 12.17
C LEU A 187 9.59 -16.58 11.28
N GLN A 188 10.63 -16.02 11.85
CA GLN A 188 11.89 -15.74 11.17
C GLN A 188 13.06 -16.31 11.98
N LEU A 189 13.91 -17.07 11.29
CA LEU A 189 15.19 -17.56 11.78
C LEU A 189 16.29 -16.80 11.06
N GLY A 190 17.23 -16.24 11.81
CA GLY A 190 18.43 -15.61 11.29
C GLY A 190 19.67 -16.36 11.76
N PHE A 191 20.62 -16.56 10.85
CA PHE A 191 21.91 -17.15 11.12
C PHE A 191 23.01 -16.18 10.67
N THR A 192 23.89 -15.82 11.61
CA THR A 192 24.97 -14.83 11.44
C THR A 192 26.31 -15.45 11.78
N PRO A 193 26.87 -16.34 10.92
CA PRO A 193 28.13 -17.03 11.19
C PRO A 193 29.31 -16.07 11.32
N THR A 194 29.23 -14.91 10.68
CA THR A 194 30.17 -13.79 10.82
C THR A 194 29.39 -12.48 10.91
N GLU A 195 30.04 -11.39 11.30
CA GLU A 195 29.46 -10.04 11.33
C GLU A 195 29.01 -9.53 9.93
N ASN A 196 29.59 -10.11 8.89
CA ASN A 196 29.33 -9.74 7.49
C ASN A 196 28.38 -10.68 6.76
N THR A 197 27.97 -11.79 7.38
CA THR A 197 27.17 -12.83 6.72
C THR A 197 25.84 -13.00 7.43
N LEU A 198 24.74 -12.88 6.72
CA LEU A 198 23.40 -13.14 7.22
C LEU A 198 22.67 -14.12 6.30
N LEU A 199 22.06 -15.14 6.88
CA LEU A 199 21.10 -16.02 6.23
C LEU A 199 19.81 -15.98 7.03
N THR A 200 18.70 -15.59 6.41
CA THR A 200 17.38 -15.62 7.05
C THR A 200 16.40 -16.52 6.31
N GLY A 201 15.58 -17.22 7.08
CA GLY A 201 14.39 -17.91 6.59
C GLY A 201 13.16 -17.35 7.28
N THR A 202 12.17 -16.92 6.52
CA THR A 202 10.93 -16.34 7.05
C THR A 202 9.74 -17.12 6.53
N TYR A 203 8.80 -17.46 7.43
CA TYR A 203 7.50 -18.02 7.10
C TYR A 203 6.40 -17.10 7.62
N GLU A 204 5.44 -16.79 6.78
CA GLU A 204 4.29 -15.95 7.10
C GLU A 204 2.98 -16.67 6.79
N ARG A 205 2.02 -16.50 7.68
CA ARG A 205 0.67 -17.02 7.53
C ARG A 205 -0.35 -15.94 7.87
N SER A 206 -1.28 -15.67 6.95
CA SER A 206 -2.42 -14.77 7.15
C SER A 206 -3.72 -15.51 6.90
N ARG A 207 -4.71 -15.29 7.74
CA ARG A 207 -6.07 -15.84 7.64
C ARG A 207 -7.05 -14.73 7.95
N GLY A 208 -8.15 -14.65 7.19
CA GLY A 208 -9.15 -13.62 7.45
C GLY A 208 -10.42 -13.77 6.66
N GLU A 209 -11.39 -12.96 7.05
CA GLU A 209 -12.66 -12.75 6.37
C GLU A 209 -13.07 -11.30 6.46
N ALA A 210 -13.86 -10.80 5.51
CA ALA A 210 -14.35 -9.43 5.50
C ALA A 210 -15.68 -9.28 4.77
N ALA A 211 -16.60 -8.53 5.37
CA ALA A 211 -17.84 -8.10 4.78
C ALA A 211 -17.65 -6.83 3.95
N TYR A 212 -18.37 -6.73 2.82
CA TYR A 212 -18.27 -5.64 1.86
C TYR A 212 -19.60 -4.94 1.64
N ALA A 213 -19.63 -3.64 1.89
CA ALA A 213 -20.82 -2.81 1.68
C ALA A 213 -21.11 -2.52 0.20
N ASP A 214 -20.08 -2.57 -0.64
CA ASP A 214 -20.14 -2.19 -2.05
C ASP A 214 -20.41 -3.35 -3.02
N ARG A 215 -20.71 -4.57 -2.52
CA ARG A 215 -20.75 -5.79 -3.33
C ARG A 215 -21.82 -6.78 -2.89
N MET A 216 -22.12 -7.72 -3.80
CA MET A 216 -23.02 -8.85 -3.52
C MET A 216 -22.35 -10.02 -2.78
N MET A 217 -21.03 -10.12 -2.86
CA MET A 217 -20.27 -11.20 -2.24
C MET A 217 -19.38 -10.64 -1.15
N ASP A 218 -19.19 -11.41 -0.09
CA ASP A 218 -18.23 -11.15 0.96
C ASP A 218 -16.99 -12.02 0.78
N GLY A 219 -15.86 -11.58 1.31
CA GLY A 219 -14.66 -12.38 1.37
C GLY A 219 -14.71 -13.30 2.57
N SER A 220 -15.23 -14.51 2.38
CA SER A 220 -15.36 -15.51 3.45
C SER A 220 -14.05 -16.24 3.76
N LYS A 221 -13.01 -16.00 2.96
CA LYS A 221 -11.67 -16.54 3.17
C LYS A 221 -10.61 -15.68 2.50
N PHE A 222 -9.64 -15.20 3.29
CA PHE A 222 -8.42 -14.52 2.86
C PHE A 222 -7.23 -15.24 3.44
N ASP A 223 -6.75 -16.27 2.76
CA ASP A 223 -5.62 -17.04 3.22
C ASP A 223 -4.38 -16.72 2.39
N ARG A 224 -3.29 -16.42 3.06
CA ARG A 224 -1.96 -16.30 2.48
C ARG A 224 -0.98 -17.14 3.29
N ASP A 225 -0.22 -17.97 2.60
CA ASP A 225 0.96 -18.65 3.13
C ASP A 225 2.16 -18.22 2.27
N ALA A 226 3.22 -17.75 2.91
CA ALA A 226 4.41 -17.30 2.22
C ALA A 226 5.67 -17.70 2.96
N TRP A 227 6.73 -17.93 2.23
CA TRP A 227 8.07 -18.13 2.77
C TRP A 227 9.10 -17.43 1.91
N ASN A 228 10.19 -17.01 2.51
CA ASN A 228 11.36 -16.52 1.79
C ASN A 228 12.65 -16.92 2.50
N VAL A 229 13.71 -16.98 1.71
CA VAL A 229 15.09 -17.13 2.17
C VAL A 229 15.87 -15.93 1.63
N ARG A 230 16.67 -15.32 2.50
CA ARG A 230 17.52 -14.17 2.15
C ARG A 230 18.94 -14.46 2.63
N PHE A 231 19.90 -14.27 1.74
CA PHE A 231 21.34 -14.33 2.04
C PHE A 231 21.95 -12.96 1.77
N VAL A 232 22.75 -12.46 2.70
CA VAL A 232 23.50 -11.21 2.56
C VAL A 232 24.94 -11.47 2.95
N GLN A 233 25.86 -11.04 2.10
CA GLN A 233 27.30 -10.98 2.39
C GLN A 233 27.75 -9.54 2.25
N ARG A 234 28.33 -8.98 3.31
CA ARG A 234 28.86 -7.61 3.37
C ARG A 234 30.37 -7.59 3.38
N ASN A 235 30.92 -6.42 3.06
CA ASN A 235 32.38 -6.15 3.13
C ASN A 235 33.21 -7.21 2.38
N ILE A 236 32.78 -7.59 1.17
CA ILE A 236 33.44 -8.62 0.35
C ILE A 236 34.83 -8.14 -0.08
N THR A 237 34.92 -6.90 -0.55
CA THR A 237 36.14 -6.13 -0.78
C THR A 237 35.90 -4.67 -0.38
N PRO A 238 36.93 -3.80 -0.32
CA PRO A 238 36.72 -2.37 -0.02
C PRO A 238 35.76 -1.64 -0.96
N TRP A 239 35.59 -2.13 -2.18
CA TRP A 239 34.71 -1.52 -3.20
C TRP A 239 33.49 -2.39 -3.56
N PHE A 240 33.46 -3.67 -3.23
CA PHE A 240 32.31 -4.55 -3.35
C PHE A 240 31.70 -4.77 -1.97
N THR A 241 30.76 -3.94 -1.60
CA THR A 241 30.32 -3.78 -0.23
C THR A 241 29.18 -4.73 0.18
N GLU A 242 28.33 -5.15 -0.77
CA GLU A 242 27.23 -6.07 -0.44
C GLU A 242 26.82 -6.93 -1.64
N LEU A 243 26.56 -8.21 -1.35
CA LEU A 243 25.84 -9.13 -2.24
C LEU A 243 24.61 -9.64 -1.49
N GLU A 244 23.43 -9.47 -2.10
CA GLU A 244 22.18 -9.98 -1.58
C GLU A 244 21.52 -10.94 -2.56
N LEU A 245 21.12 -12.10 -2.08
CA LEU A 245 20.31 -13.08 -2.81
C LEU A 245 19.03 -13.34 -2.03
N ARG A 246 17.88 -13.32 -2.71
CA ARG A 246 16.58 -13.61 -2.12
C ARG A 246 15.76 -14.48 -3.05
N TYR A 247 15.05 -15.44 -2.46
CA TYR A 247 14.06 -16.24 -3.14
C TYR A 247 12.87 -16.51 -2.22
N GLY A 248 11.65 -16.45 -2.77
CA GLY A 248 10.46 -16.70 -1.97
C GLY A 248 9.25 -17.09 -2.79
N GLN A 249 8.25 -17.61 -2.10
CA GLN A 249 6.95 -18.00 -2.65
C GLN A 249 5.82 -17.46 -1.80
N SER A 250 4.76 -16.96 -2.44
CA SER A 250 3.51 -16.59 -1.80
C SER A 250 2.35 -17.33 -2.46
N LYS A 251 1.48 -17.93 -1.66
CA LYS A 251 0.25 -18.59 -2.10
C LYS A 251 -0.94 -17.93 -1.44
N ILE A 252 -1.88 -17.48 -2.25
CA ILE A 252 -3.14 -16.88 -1.83
C ILE A 252 -4.28 -17.78 -2.22
N ASP A 253 -5.18 -18.05 -1.27
CA ASP A 253 -6.42 -18.76 -1.46
C ASP A 253 -7.56 -17.88 -0.92
N HIS A 254 -8.27 -17.24 -1.85
CA HIS A 254 -9.33 -16.29 -1.54
C HIS A 254 -10.69 -16.88 -1.97
N VAL A 255 -11.68 -16.80 -1.08
CA VAL A 255 -13.06 -17.21 -1.37
C VAL A 255 -13.98 -16.02 -1.20
N MET A 256 -14.80 -15.80 -2.21
CA MET A 256 -15.92 -14.86 -2.18
C MET A 256 -17.22 -15.64 -2.30
N ASP A 257 -18.19 -15.37 -1.43
CA ASP A 257 -19.50 -16.00 -1.55
C ASP A 257 -20.65 -15.06 -1.17
N THR A 258 -21.87 -15.51 -1.51
CA THR A 258 -23.11 -14.76 -1.24
C THR A 258 -23.82 -15.22 0.03
N TYR A 259 -23.26 -16.14 0.81
CA TYR A 259 -24.03 -16.85 1.84
C TYR A 259 -23.32 -17.01 3.21
N SER A 260 -22.00 -16.89 3.31
CA SER A 260 -21.28 -17.13 4.59
C SER A 260 -21.45 -15.98 5.58
N MET A 261 -21.42 -14.73 5.11
CA MET A 261 -21.49 -13.52 5.95
C MET A 261 -22.77 -12.70 5.70
N ARG A 262 -23.64 -13.12 4.80
CA ARG A 262 -24.91 -12.48 4.45
C ARG A 262 -26.08 -13.43 4.66
N TYR A 263 -27.23 -12.84 5.04
CA TYR A 263 -28.48 -13.59 5.00
C TYR A 263 -29.02 -13.61 3.56
N LEU A 264 -29.17 -14.77 2.99
CA LEU A 264 -29.73 -14.95 1.64
C LEU A 264 -31.12 -14.28 1.45
N SER A 265 -31.90 -14.12 2.52
CA SER A 265 -33.21 -13.47 2.50
C SER A 265 -33.20 -11.97 2.13
N MET A 266 -32.06 -11.32 2.16
CA MET A 266 -31.95 -9.89 1.79
C MET A 266 -31.80 -9.66 0.28
N MET A 267 -31.70 -10.67 -0.54
CA MET A 267 -31.24 -10.55 -1.93
C MET A 267 -32.22 -11.14 -2.97
N GLY A 268 -33.50 -11.14 -2.76
CA GLY A 268 -34.46 -11.53 -3.81
C GLY A 268 -34.21 -12.92 -4.38
N ASN A 269 -33.96 -13.30 -5.51
CA ASN A 269 -33.69 -14.62 -6.08
C ASN A 269 -32.33 -15.21 -5.67
N GLN A 270 -32.33 -16.14 -4.74
CA GLN A 270 -31.21 -16.50 -3.88
C GLN A 270 -30.50 -17.78 -4.31
N VAL A 271 -29.61 -17.64 -5.26
CA VAL A 271 -28.71 -18.73 -5.62
C VAL A 271 -27.40 -18.59 -4.83
N LYS A 272 -27.02 -19.65 -4.12
CA LYS A 272 -25.69 -19.76 -3.50
C LYS A 272 -24.63 -19.71 -4.60
N LYS A 273 -23.78 -18.67 -4.55
CA LYS A 273 -22.65 -18.51 -5.47
C LYS A 273 -21.37 -18.37 -4.69
N ALA A 274 -20.31 -18.98 -5.16
CA ALA A 274 -18.98 -18.80 -4.63
C ALA A 274 -17.95 -18.75 -5.76
N MET A 275 -16.94 -17.89 -5.59
CA MET A 275 -15.76 -17.82 -6.44
C MET A 275 -14.53 -18.01 -5.56
N ASN A 276 -13.63 -18.89 -5.99
CA ASN A 276 -12.41 -19.20 -5.27
C ASN A 276 -11.19 -19.01 -6.19
N PRO A 277 -10.75 -17.75 -6.39
CA PRO A 277 -9.45 -17.50 -7.02
C PRO A 277 -8.30 -17.94 -6.11
N LYS A 278 -7.24 -18.42 -6.74
CA LYS A 278 -5.97 -18.79 -6.14
C LYS A 278 -4.85 -18.13 -6.93
N ARG A 279 -3.85 -17.60 -6.24
CA ARG A 279 -2.66 -17.01 -6.86
C ARG A 279 -1.40 -17.60 -6.24
N GLU A 280 -0.46 -17.98 -7.07
CA GLU A 280 0.84 -18.51 -6.67
C GLU A 280 1.95 -17.66 -7.31
N THR A 281 2.73 -16.98 -6.48
CA THR A 281 3.81 -16.11 -6.94
C THR A 281 5.14 -16.60 -6.40
N ASN A 282 6.12 -16.78 -7.29
CA ASN A 282 7.51 -17.06 -6.93
C ASN A 282 8.34 -15.85 -7.34
N THR A 283 9.23 -15.40 -6.48
CA THR A 283 10.11 -14.24 -6.73
C THR A 283 11.55 -14.60 -6.42
N GLY A 284 12.47 -14.13 -7.25
CA GLY A 284 13.90 -14.20 -7.04
C GLY A 284 14.53 -12.84 -7.24
N HIS A 285 15.54 -12.51 -6.46
CA HIS A 285 16.25 -11.24 -6.51
C HIS A 285 17.73 -11.46 -6.20
N LEU A 286 18.59 -10.92 -7.05
CA LEU A 286 20.03 -10.85 -6.83
C LEU A 286 20.45 -9.40 -6.98
N LYS A 287 21.12 -8.85 -5.96
CA LYS A 287 21.62 -7.47 -5.96
C LYS A 287 23.07 -7.43 -5.50
N ALA A 288 23.87 -6.64 -6.17
CA ALA A 288 25.24 -6.29 -5.80
C ALA A 288 25.37 -4.78 -5.60
N THR A 289 26.06 -4.38 -4.54
CA THR A 289 26.35 -2.98 -4.21
C THR A 289 27.85 -2.75 -4.23
N PHE A 290 28.24 -1.70 -4.90
CA PHE A 290 29.63 -1.27 -5.04
C PHE A 290 29.76 0.17 -4.56
N ASP A 291 30.77 0.43 -3.75
CA ASP A 291 31.08 1.73 -3.20
C ASP A 291 32.52 2.13 -3.51
N TRP A 292 32.67 3.28 -4.14
CA TRP A 292 33.93 4.01 -4.28
C TRP A 292 33.79 5.33 -3.52
N SER A 293 34.85 6.11 -3.45
CA SER A 293 34.85 7.35 -2.63
C SER A 293 33.66 8.28 -2.88
N ASP A 294 33.27 8.43 -4.13
CA ASP A 294 32.24 9.37 -4.59
C ASP A 294 31.14 8.72 -5.44
N ILE A 295 31.22 7.42 -5.68
CA ILE A 295 30.24 6.68 -6.48
C ILE A 295 29.72 5.48 -5.69
N ASN A 296 28.40 5.40 -5.52
CA ASN A 296 27.69 4.20 -5.09
C ASN A 296 26.94 3.62 -6.30
N LEU A 297 27.10 2.33 -6.55
CA LEU A 297 26.45 1.63 -7.66
C LEU A 297 25.72 0.39 -7.13
N GLN A 298 24.47 0.24 -7.51
CA GLN A 298 23.67 -0.96 -7.29
C GLN A 298 23.28 -1.57 -8.63
N THR A 299 23.42 -2.88 -8.76
CA THR A 299 22.94 -3.61 -9.94
C THR A 299 22.33 -4.94 -9.52
N GLY A 300 21.41 -5.43 -10.33
CA GLY A 300 20.74 -6.67 -9.96
C GLY A 300 19.87 -7.26 -11.05
N ILE A 301 19.35 -8.44 -10.72
CA ILE A 301 18.45 -9.21 -11.58
C ILE A 301 17.25 -9.66 -10.73
N ASP A 302 16.06 -9.51 -11.31
CA ASP A 302 14.79 -9.95 -10.73
C ASP A 302 14.15 -11.04 -11.59
N TYR A 303 13.53 -11.98 -10.90
CA TYR A 303 12.68 -13.02 -11.50
C TYR A 303 11.34 -13.05 -10.79
N MET A 304 10.26 -13.18 -11.56
CA MET A 304 8.92 -13.45 -11.04
C MET A 304 8.18 -14.44 -11.91
N ARG A 305 7.50 -15.39 -11.28
CA ARG A 305 6.50 -16.23 -11.91
C ARG A 305 5.22 -16.14 -11.11
N ASP A 306 4.13 -15.78 -11.79
CA ASP A 306 2.84 -15.51 -11.18
C ASP A 306 1.74 -16.30 -11.89
N LYS A 307 1.06 -17.18 -11.15
CA LYS A 307 0.02 -18.08 -11.64
C LYS A 307 -1.33 -17.72 -11.05
N HIS A 308 -2.32 -17.55 -11.92
CA HIS A 308 -3.72 -17.36 -11.54
C HIS A 308 -4.54 -18.59 -11.87
N LEU A 309 -5.26 -19.10 -10.85
CA LEU A 309 -6.18 -20.21 -10.94
C LEU A 309 -7.52 -19.80 -10.35
N SER A 310 -8.60 -20.47 -10.76
CA SER A 310 -9.90 -20.20 -10.16
C SER A 310 -10.81 -21.42 -10.25
N ARG A 311 -11.75 -21.53 -9.34
CA ARG A 311 -12.90 -22.42 -9.40
C ARG A 311 -14.14 -21.68 -8.90
N MET A 312 -15.31 -22.11 -9.31
CA MET A 312 -16.55 -21.41 -8.97
C MET A 312 -17.72 -22.36 -8.76
N GLU A 313 -18.67 -21.88 -7.98
CA GLU A 313 -19.97 -22.45 -7.76
C GLU A 313 -21.05 -21.44 -8.15
N MET A 314 -22.02 -21.84 -8.96
CA MET A 314 -23.08 -20.95 -9.43
C MET A 314 -24.47 -21.33 -8.92
N HIS A 315 -24.66 -22.55 -8.43
CA HIS A 315 -25.98 -23.12 -8.10
C HIS A 315 -26.02 -23.91 -6.78
N GLY A 316 -25.09 -23.70 -5.87
CA GLY A 316 -25.06 -24.38 -4.57
C GLY A 316 -24.46 -25.79 -4.58
N GLU A 317 -23.71 -26.12 -5.62
CA GLU A 317 -23.11 -27.46 -5.80
C GLU A 317 -21.88 -27.72 -4.93
N GLY A 318 -21.32 -26.65 -4.30
CA GLY A 318 -20.09 -26.72 -3.51
C GLY A 318 -18.83 -26.57 -4.36
N TYR A 319 -18.22 -25.37 -4.32
CA TYR A 319 -17.00 -25.06 -5.08
C TYR A 319 -15.81 -25.95 -4.73
N ARG A 320 -15.76 -26.49 -3.51
CA ARG A 320 -14.66 -27.33 -3.02
C ARG A 320 -14.49 -28.65 -3.77
N HIS A 321 -15.56 -29.14 -4.35
CA HIS A 321 -15.56 -30.39 -5.14
C HIS A 321 -15.09 -30.19 -6.59
N LYS A 322 -14.94 -28.93 -7.03
CA LYS A 322 -14.49 -28.59 -8.38
C LYS A 322 -12.97 -28.38 -8.42
N PRO A 323 -12.28 -28.88 -9.46
CA PRO A 323 -10.85 -28.64 -9.63
C PRO A 323 -10.59 -27.17 -9.94
N TYR A 324 -9.43 -26.67 -9.54
CA TYR A 324 -8.95 -25.36 -9.99
C TYR A 324 -8.66 -25.39 -11.49
N GLN A 325 -9.17 -24.38 -12.18
CA GLN A 325 -8.90 -24.14 -13.59
C GLN A 325 -7.81 -23.08 -13.74
N PRO A 326 -6.73 -23.36 -14.46
CA PRO A 326 -5.73 -22.35 -14.81
C PRO A 326 -6.37 -21.19 -15.59
N GLN A 327 -5.92 -19.97 -15.34
CA GLN A 327 -6.44 -18.75 -15.98
C GLN A 327 -5.36 -18.04 -16.80
N GLN A 328 -4.36 -17.49 -16.14
CA GLN A 328 -3.20 -16.82 -16.74
C GLN A 328 -1.93 -17.12 -15.97
N ASN A 329 -0.82 -17.12 -16.70
CA ASN A 329 0.53 -17.15 -16.16
C ASN A 329 1.29 -15.91 -16.62
N PHE A 330 2.11 -15.35 -15.74
CA PHE A 330 3.07 -14.33 -16.07
C PHE A 330 4.46 -14.83 -15.66
N THR A 331 5.43 -14.61 -16.55
CA THR A 331 6.84 -14.83 -16.24
C THR A 331 7.59 -13.55 -16.56
N GLN A 332 8.34 -13.04 -15.62
CA GLN A 332 9.09 -11.81 -15.74
C GLN A 332 10.55 -12.04 -15.38
N TRP A 333 11.43 -11.47 -16.19
CA TRP A 333 12.85 -11.29 -15.91
C TRP A 333 13.17 -9.81 -16.05
N GLY A 334 13.93 -9.27 -15.12
CA GLY A 334 14.36 -7.87 -15.16
C GLY A 334 15.81 -7.73 -14.74
N GLY A 335 16.48 -6.73 -15.28
CA GLY A 335 17.82 -6.34 -14.89
C GLY A 335 17.89 -4.83 -14.68
N PHE A 336 18.63 -4.38 -13.68
CA PHE A 336 18.75 -2.96 -13.36
C PHE A 336 20.17 -2.56 -12.97
N VAL A 337 20.44 -1.28 -13.16
CA VAL A 337 21.60 -0.58 -12.62
C VAL A 337 21.17 0.79 -12.13
N GLU A 338 21.56 1.16 -10.90
CA GLU A 338 21.31 2.47 -10.31
C GLU A 338 22.59 2.97 -9.68
N GLY A 339 22.99 4.19 -10.02
CA GLY A 339 24.21 4.82 -9.53
C GLY A 339 23.93 6.17 -8.89
N ALA A 340 24.68 6.49 -7.86
CA ALA A 340 24.70 7.80 -7.20
C ALA A 340 26.13 8.32 -7.22
N TRP A 341 26.32 9.51 -7.80
CA TRP A 341 27.59 10.22 -7.84
C TRP A 341 27.52 11.47 -6.96
N THR A 342 28.40 11.51 -5.96
CA THR A 342 28.59 12.66 -5.06
C THR A 342 29.60 13.61 -5.70
N ALA A 343 29.09 14.58 -6.46
CA ALA A 343 29.93 15.52 -7.23
C ALA A 343 30.63 16.57 -6.32
N SER A 344 30.06 16.82 -5.14
CA SER A 344 30.66 17.63 -4.07
C SER A 344 29.96 17.30 -2.75
N ASP A 345 30.42 17.85 -1.62
CA ASP A 345 29.81 17.67 -0.30
C ASP A 345 28.32 18.06 -0.27
N SER A 346 27.89 18.97 -1.16
CA SER A 346 26.52 19.46 -1.22
C SER A 346 25.71 18.93 -2.40
N ARG A 347 26.33 18.35 -3.42
CA ARG A 347 25.69 18.02 -4.71
C ARG A 347 25.81 16.56 -5.06
N LYS A 348 24.68 15.95 -5.45
CA LYS A 348 24.57 14.56 -5.81
C LYS A 348 23.74 14.37 -7.09
N PHE A 349 24.17 13.46 -7.96
CA PHE A 349 23.40 13.01 -9.10
C PHE A 349 23.10 11.52 -8.94
N ILE A 350 21.83 11.13 -9.12
CA ILE A 350 21.39 9.75 -9.05
C ILE A 350 20.72 9.41 -10.39
N SER A 351 21.08 8.28 -10.96
CA SER A 351 20.44 7.79 -12.18
C SER A 351 20.33 6.28 -12.17
N GLY A 352 19.37 5.77 -12.92
CA GLY A 352 19.19 4.35 -13.05
C GLY A 352 18.50 3.98 -14.35
N TYR A 353 18.73 2.74 -14.77
CA TYR A 353 18.08 2.11 -15.91
C TYR A 353 17.70 0.67 -15.58
N ARG A 354 16.54 0.27 -16.05
CA ARG A 354 15.99 -1.06 -15.89
C ARG A 354 15.31 -1.53 -17.17
N TYR A 355 15.52 -2.79 -17.50
CA TYR A 355 14.79 -3.49 -18.55
C TYR A 355 14.13 -4.74 -17.98
N ASP A 356 12.84 -4.95 -18.30
CA ASP A 356 12.10 -6.15 -17.94
C ASP A 356 11.44 -6.77 -19.18
N GLU A 357 11.46 -8.08 -19.26
CA GLU A 357 10.66 -8.86 -20.19
C GLU A 357 9.54 -9.56 -19.42
N VAL A 358 8.29 -9.28 -19.80
CA VAL A 358 7.10 -9.89 -19.21
C VAL A 358 6.38 -10.73 -20.25
N LYS A 359 6.34 -12.05 -20.04
CA LYS A 359 5.56 -13.00 -20.84
C LYS A 359 4.25 -13.26 -20.14
N ALA A 360 3.14 -12.96 -20.81
CA ALA A 360 1.78 -13.19 -20.34
C ALA A 360 1.09 -14.25 -21.21
N GLU A 361 0.55 -15.28 -20.58
CA GLU A 361 -0.05 -16.42 -21.27
C GLU A 361 -1.42 -16.73 -20.66
N TYR A 362 -2.46 -16.86 -21.51
CA TYR A 362 -3.73 -17.43 -21.11
C TYR A 362 -3.66 -18.95 -21.16
N ASP A 363 -4.24 -19.59 -20.16
CA ASP A 363 -4.40 -21.05 -20.12
C ASP A 363 -5.69 -21.52 -20.82
N THR A 364 -6.04 -22.77 -20.63
CA THR A 364 -7.03 -23.53 -21.39
C THR A 364 -8.42 -22.90 -21.53
N LEU A 365 -8.92 -22.17 -20.54
CA LEU A 365 -10.25 -21.53 -20.60
C LEU A 365 -10.33 -20.36 -21.59
N MET A 366 -9.20 -19.83 -22.00
CA MET A 366 -9.07 -18.71 -22.92
C MET A 366 -8.26 -19.11 -24.15
N ALA A 367 -8.25 -20.40 -24.51
CA ALA A 367 -7.41 -20.96 -25.57
C ALA A 367 -7.59 -20.27 -26.95
N ASN A 368 -8.79 -19.78 -27.21
CA ASN A 368 -9.13 -19.07 -28.46
C ASN A 368 -9.06 -17.55 -28.31
N HIS A 369 -8.57 -17.03 -27.17
CA HIS A 369 -8.42 -15.60 -27.01
C HIS A 369 -7.34 -15.07 -27.96
N PRO A 370 -7.58 -14.02 -28.75
CA PRO A 370 -6.62 -13.50 -29.74
C PRO A 370 -5.30 -13.05 -29.14
N ASN A 371 -5.27 -12.75 -27.83
CA ASN A 371 -4.10 -12.30 -27.08
C ASN A 371 -3.55 -13.39 -26.15
N LYS A 372 -3.60 -14.66 -26.57
CA LYS A 372 -3.22 -15.81 -25.74
C LYS A 372 -1.78 -15.72 -25.22
N HIS A 373 -0.87 -15.31 -26.09
CA HIS A 373 0.54 -15.12 -25.75
C HIS A 373 0.94 -13.70 -26.10
N HIS A 374 1.52 -13.00 -25.15
CA HIS A 374 2.06 -11.67 -25.40
C HIS A 374 3.34 -11.44 -24.59
N THR A 375 4.33 -10.82 -25.21
CA THR A 375 5.57 -10.44 -24.56
C THR A 375 5.70 -8.93 -24.56
N TYR A 376 5.87 -8.35 -23.37
CA TYR A 376 6.10 -6.92 -23.19
C TYR A 376 7.57 -6.69 -22.81
N GLY A 377 8.29 -5.89 -23.61
CA GLY A 377 9.59 -5.32 -23.23
C GLY A 377 9.35 -3.98 -22.54
N LEU A 378 9.79 -3.85 -21.29
CA LEU A 378 9.55 -2.68 -20.47
C LEU A 378 10.86 -1.96 -20.17
N HIS A 379 10.88 -0.65 -20.42
CA HIS A 379 12.01 0.22 -20.11
C HIS A 379 11.64 1.19 -19.00
N SER A 380 12.47 1.28 -17.98
CA SER A 380 12.34 2.27 -16.91
C SER A 380 13.68 2.92 -16.66
N GLY A 381 13.68 4.18 -16.30
CA GLY A 381 14.90 4.89 -15.99
C GLY A 381 14.63 6.28 -15.46
N PHE A 382 15.62 6.87 -14.83
CA PHE A 382 15.51 8.21 -14.26
C PHE A 382 16.87 8.89 -14.15
N LEU A 383 16.80 10.20 -14.00
CA LEU A 383 17.93 11.06 -13.61
C LEU A 383 17.41 12.06 -12.57
N ARG A 384 18.11 12.18 -11.43
CA ARG A 384 17.79 13.12 -10.36
C ARG A 384 19.03 13.84 -9.90
N TRP A 385 18.90 15.15 -9.75
CA TRP A 385 19.84 16.04 -9.10
C TRP A 385 19.34 16.39 -7.70
N GLU A 386 20.25 16.41 -6.75
CA GLU A 386 20.04 16.85 -5.38
C GLU A 386 21.16 17.80 -4.98
N GLU A 387 20.83 18.91 -4.34
CA GLU A 387 21.84 19.87 -3.84
C GLU A 387 21.36 20.55 -2.55
N GLU A 388 22.26 20.65 -1.59
CA GLU A 388 22.02 21.36 -0.36
C GLU A 388 22.67 22.77 -0.41
N ILE A 389 21.85 23.81 -0.30
CA ILE A 389 22.25 25.20 -0.32
C ILE A 389 21.70 25.88 0.92
N ASN A 390 22.58 26.42 1.79
CA ASN A 390 22.18 27.08 3.03
C ASN A 390 21.23 26.24 3.93
N GLY A 391 21.48 24.95 4.04
CA GLY A 391 20.66 24.02 4.84
C GLY A 391 19.31 23.65 4.24
N ILE A 392 19.04 24.06 3.00
CA ILE A 392 17.87 23.66 2.23
C ILE A 392 18.32 22.67 1.15
N LYS A 393 17.71 21.49 1.13
CA LYS A 393 17.96 20.49 0.10
C LYS A 393 16.96 20.67 -1.03
N TYR A 394 17.45 21.00 -2.20
CA TYR A 394 16.70 21.08 -3.46
C TYR A 394 16.86 19.79 -4.24
N TYR A 395 15.85 19.42 -5.02
CA TYR A 395 15.95 18.31 -5.95
C TYR A 395 15.10 18.54 -7.19
N ALA A 396 15.55 17.95 -8.29
CA ALA A 396 14.80 17.85 -9.53
C ALA A 396 15.15 16.53 -10.23
N GLY A 397 14.15 15.85 -10.76
CA GLY A 397 14.33 14.58 -11.44
C GLY A 397 13.36 14.41 -12.59
N VAL A 398 13.79 13.63 -13.57
CA VAL A 398 12.97 13.13 -14.67
C VAL A 398 13.01 11.62 -14.66
N GLY A 399 11.90 10.97 -14.95
CA GLY A 399 11.83 9.52 -14.94
C GLY A 399 10.80 8.98 -15.94
N ILE A 400 11.05 7.77 -16.37
CA ILE A 400 10.15 6.97 -17.21
C ILE A 400 9.96 5.63 -16.52
N ALA A 401 8.69 5.19 -16.43
CA ALA A 401 8.37 3.83 -16.00
C ALA A 401 7.34 3.22 -16.95
N GLU A 402 7.59 1.99 -17.36
CA GLU A 402 6.69 1.19 -18.17
C GLU A 402 6.16 0.00 -17.38
N ARG A 403 4.91 -0.36 -17.65
CA ARG A 403 4.23 -1.48 -17.00
C ARG A 403 3.42 -2.30 -18.01
N ALA A 404 3.47 -3.61 -17.87
CA ALA A 404 2.58 -4.50 -18.61
C ALA A 404 1.15 -4.44 -18.02
N PRO A 405 0.11 -4.68 -18.84
CA PRO A 405 -1.25 -4.91 -18.34
C PRO A 405 -1.28 -6.07 -17.35
N ASP A 406 -2.00 -5.89 -16.26
CA ASP A 406 -2.19 -6.96 -15.27
C ASP A 406 -3.25 -8.00 -15.71
N TYR A 407 -3.42 -9.04 -14.90
CA TYR A 407 -4.38 -10.11 -15.17
C TYR A 407 -5.81 -9.58 -15.41
N TRP A 408 -6.23 -8.55 -14.67
CA TRP A 408 -7.61 -8.06 -14.73
C TRP A 408 -7.87 -7.16 -15.92
N GLU A 409 -6.91 -6.33 -16.22
CA GLU A 409 -6.92 -5.47 -17.38
C GLU A 409 -6.93 -6.32 -18.65
N ARG A 410 -6.11 -7.37 -18.71
CA ARG A 410 -6.11 -8.33 -19.82
C ARG A 410 -7.41 -9.11 -19.98
N ARG A 411 -8.11 -9.40 -18.88
CA ARG A 411 -9.45 -10.03 -18.94
C ARG A 411 -10.52 -9.10 -19.48
N ALA A 412 -10.39 -7.81 -19.24
CA ALA A 412 -11.34 -6.78 -19.66
C ALA A 412 -11.15 -6.32 -21.11
N SER A 413 -10.00 -6.65 -21.73
CA SER A 413 -9.72 -6.30 -23.14
C SER A 413 -8.98 -7.42 -23.87
N GLN A 414 -9.22 -7.48 -25.19
CA GLN A 414 -8.55 -8.43 -26.05
C GLN A 414 -7.11 -8.02 -26.40
N VAL A 415 -6.85 -6.72 -26.52
CA VAL A 415 -5.55 -6.16 -26.85
C VAL A 415 -5.30 -4.91 -26.02
N LEU A 416 -4.19 -4.92 -25.27
CA LEU A 416 -3.72 -3.77 -24.51
C LEU A 416 -2.21 -3.61 -24.72
N ASP A 417 -1.81 -2.38 -25.02
CA ASP A 417 -0.41 -1.98 -25.00
C ASP A 417 0.10 -1.76 -23.58
N LYS A 418 1.42 -1.79 -23.39
CA LYS A 418 2.07 -1.43 -22.15
C LYS A 418 1.83 0.04 -21.83
N GLU A 419 1.60 0.35 -20.57
CA GLU A 419 1.47 1.72 -20.08
C GLU A 419 2.85 2.34 -19.87
N GLN A 420 3.05 3.59 -20.29
CA GLN A 420 4.28 4.35 -20.08
C GLN A 420 3.99 5.68 -19.37
N ASN A 421 4.59 5.89 -18.21
CA ASN A 421 4.56 7.16 -17.47
C ASN A 421 5.90 7.91 -17.67
N ARG A 422 5.83 9.15 -18.13
CA ARG A 422 6.95 10.09 -18.19
C ARG A 422 6.68 11.19 -17.17
N GLN A 423 7.56 11.38 -16.21
CA GLN A 423 7.30 12.24 -15.07
C GLN A 423 8.49 13.13 -14.75
N ILE A 424 8.17 14.36 -14.35
CA ILE A 424 9.11 15.31 -13.75
C ILE A 424 8.71 15.47 -12.29
N ASP A 425 9.67 15.36 -11.38
CA ASP A 425 9.52 15.63 -9.95
C ASP A 425 10.51 16.71 -9.54
N THR A 426 10.07 17.66 -8.71
CA THR A 426 10.93 18.69 -8.15
C THR A 426 10.44 19.09 -6.76
N GLY A 427 11.33 19.62 -5.96
CA GLY A 427 10.95 20.09 -4.65
C GLY A 427 12.11 20.59 -3.82
N LEU A 428 11.80 20.86 -2.57
CA LEU A 428 12.76 21.28 -1.56
C LEU A 428 12.40 20.68 -0.19
N MET A 429 13.41 20.54 0.64
CA MET A 429 13.30 20.09 2.02
C MET A 429 14.16 21.00 2.90
N TRP A 430 13.58 21.46 3.99
CA TRP A 430 14.28 22.27 5.01
C TRP A 430 13.97 21.69 6.38
N LYS A 431 15.01 21.31 7.10
CA LYS A 431 14.89 20.73 8.42
C LYS A 431 15.91 21.34 9.38
N ASN A 432 15.42 21.75 10.54
CA ASN A 432 16.23 22.12 11.69
C ASN A 432 15.51 21.68 12.99
N ASP A 433 15.99 22.08 14.15
CA ASP A 433 15.43 21.67 15.45
C ASP A 433 13.98 22.15 15.66
N THR A 434 13.58 23.24 15.01
CA THR A 434 12.29 23.92 15.18
C THR A 434 11.32 23.61 14.03
N PHE A 435 11.84 23.52 12.80
CA PHE A 435 11.05 23.34 11.59
C PHE A 435 11.45 22.09 10.84
N ASP A 436 10.44 21.39 10.30
CA ASP A 436 10.60 20.34 9.29
C ASP A 436 9.59 20.66 8.18
N PHE A 437 10.07 21.08 7.02
CA PHE A 437 9.24 21.56 5.92
C PHE A 437 9.68 20.95 4.59
N SER A 438 8.70 20.56 3.77
CA SER A 438 8.96 20.05 2.43
C SER A 438 7.89 20.46 1.43
N VAL A 439 8.33 20.65 0.19
CA VAL A 439 7.47 20.83 -0.98
C VAL A 439 7.88 19.79 -2.02
N SER A 440 6.92 19.08 -2.57
CA SER A 440 7.13 18.12 -3.64
C SER A 440 6.11 18.37 -4.74
N LEU A 441 6.55 18.61 -5.96
CA LEU A 441 5.70 18.85 -7.13
C LEU A 441 5.99 17.81 -8.19
N PHE A 442 4.96 17.40 -8.95
CA PHE A 442 5.11 16.48 -10.06
C PHE A 442 4.28 16.90 -11.27
N GLY A 443 4.77 16.57 -12.45
CA GLY A 443 4.05 16.62 -13.71
C GLY A 443 4.29 15.35 -14.49
N SER A 444 3.23 14.74 -15.03
CA SER A 444 3.28 13.41 -15.63
C SER A 444 2.46 13.36 -16.92
N ASP A 445 3.06 12.82 -17.97
CA ASP A 445 2.42 12.46 -19.22
C ASP A 445 2.40 10.94 -19.36
N VAL A 446 1.20 10.35 -19.38
CA VAL A 446 1.02 8.91 -19.45
C VAL A 446 0.50 8.52 -20.82
N HIS A 447 1.34 7.79 -21.55
CA HIS A 447 0.99 7.15 -22.81
C HIS A 447 0.41 5.78 -22.53
N ASP A 448 -0.62 5.42 -23.29
CA ASP A 448 -1.27 4.12 -23.21
C ASP A 448 -1.74 3.75 -21.80
N PHE A 449 -2.17 4.77 -21.03
CA PHE A 449 -2.81 4.58 -19.72
C PHE A 449 -3.97 3.61 -19.84
N ILE A 450 -3.94 2.53 -19.07
CA ILE A 450 -4.97 1.50 -19.11
C ILE A 450 -6.15 1.95 -18.24
N MET A 451 -7.24 2.32 -18.92
CA MET A 451 -8.49 2.77 -18.29
C MET A 451 -9.52 1.67 -18.35
N LEU A 452 -10.21 1.44 -17.23
CA LEU A 452 -11.37 0.57 -17.14
C LEU A 452 -12.63 1.39 -17.39
N GLU A 453 -13.54 0.85 -18.19
CA GLU A 453 -14.81 1.48 -18.50
C GLU A 453 -15.97 0.50 -18.27
N ARG A 454 -16.99 0.96 -17.59
CA ARG A 454 -18.18 0.16 -17.31
C ARG A 454 -19.38 0.73 -18.06
N VAL A 455 -20.02 -0.10 -18.86
CA VAL A 455 -21.29 0.20 -19.53
C VAL A 455 -22.29 -0.88 -19.11
N GLY A 456 -23.24 -0.50 -18.26
CA GLY A 456 -24.19 -1.47 -17.69
C GLY A 456 -23.47 -2.54 -16.83
N LYS A 457 -23.54 -3.80 -17.26
CA LYS A 457 -22.89 -4.94 -16.62
C LYS A 457 -21.48 -5.23 -17.14
N ASP A 458 -21.15 -4.71 -18.31
CA ASP A 458 -19.91 -5.00 -19.00
C ASP A 458 -18.78 -4.10 -18.52
N VAL A 459 -17.62 -4.68 -18.34
CA VAL A 459 -16.37 -3.98 -18.03
C VAL A 459 -15.41 -4.21 -19.18
N SER A 460 -14.92 -3.13 -19.77
CA SER A 460 -13.88 -3.14 -20.78
C SER A 460 -12.65 -2.38 -20.31
N ALA A 461 -11.51 -2.64 -20.94
CA ALA A 461 -10.28 -1.90 -20.73
C ALA A 461 -9.77 -1.39 -22.08
N ARG A 462 -9.17 -0.21 -22.10
CA ARG A 462 -8.53 0.38 -23.28
C ARG A 462 -7.39 1.31 -22.90
N ASN A 463 -6.46 1.50 -23.83
CA ASN A 463 -5.40 2.46 -23.68
C ASN A 463 -5.86 3.87 -24.05
N ILE A 464 -5.48 4.85 -23.24
CA ILE A 464 -5.76 6.28 -23.45
C ILE A 464 -4.50 7.12 -23.19
N LYS A 465 -4.51 8.37 -23.58
CA LYS A 465 -3.51 9.36 -23.19
C LYS A 465 -3.99 10.15 -21.99
N ALA A 466 -3.17 10.26 -20.96
CA ALA A 466 -3.50 11.00 -19.75
C ALA A 466 -2.40 11.99 -19.37
N THR A 467 -2.79 13.10 -18.74
CA THR A 467 -1.86 14.05 -18.12
C THR A 467 -2.22 14.19 -16.66
N ARG A 468 -1.21 14.26 -15.80
CA ARG A 468 -1.37 14.43 -14.37
C ARG A 468 -0.39 15.46 -13.86
N LEU A 469 -0.81 16.26 -12.89
CA LEU A 469 0.06 17.20 -12.18
C LEU A 469 -0.44 17.42 -10.75
N GLY A 470 0.43 17.85 -9.87
CA GLY A 470 0.08 18.09 -8.49
C GLY A 470 1.28 18.15 -7.58
N GLY A 471 1.04 17.95 -6.30
CA GLY A 471 2.10 17.95 -5.30
C GLY A 471 1.60 17.89 -3.87
N GLU A 472 2.58 17.92 -2.98
CA GLU A 472 2.42 17.90 -1.54
C GLU A 472 3.22 19.06 -0.92
N ILE A 473 2.61 19.73 0.06
CA ILE A 473 3.29 20.68 0.94
C ILE A 473 3.10 20.16 2.36
N GLU A 474 4.19 19.95 3.09
CA GLU A 474 4.15 19.36 4.41
C GLU A 474 5.04 20.16 5.34
N GLY A 475 4.61 20.35 6.58
CA GLY A 475 5.40 21.08 7.55
C GLY A 475 5.06 20.74 8.98
N LYS A 476 6.07 20.85 9.84
CA LYS A 476 5.96 20.79 11.30
C LYS A 476 6.70 21.96 11.90
N TRP A 477 6.12 22.55 12.92
CA TRP A 477 6.69 23.66 13.66
C TRP A 477 6.55 23.43 15.16
N LYS A 478 7.68 23.27 15.83
CA LYS A 478 7.78 23.26 17.29
C LYS A 478 7.82 24.69 17.80
N PHE A 479 6.66 25.32 17.99
CA PHE A 479 6.55 26.72 18.36
C PHE A 479 6.74 26.99 19.85
N ALA A 480 6.71 25.95 20.68
CA ALA A 480 7.01 26.01 22.10
C ALA A 480 7.56 24.66 22.57
N ARG A 481 8.17 24.64 23.77
CA ARG A 481 8.90 23.49 24.34
C ARG A 481 8.17 22.12 24.20
N HIS A 482 6.85 22.10 24.32
CA HIS A 482 6.07 20.88 24.30
C HIS A 482 4.97 20.90 23.24
N TRP A 483 5.00 21.89 22.34
CA TRP A 483 3.93 22.09 21.36
C TRP A 483 4.45 22.02 19.94
N GLU A 484 3.76 21.28 19.12
CA GLU A 484 4.02 21.15 17.67
C GLU A 484 2.74 21.36 16.88
N ILE A 485 2.81 22.16 15.83
CA ILE A 485 1.81 22.25 14.77
C ILE A 485 2.34 21.45 13.58
N GLY A 486 1.50 20.58 13.03
CA GLY A 486 1.73 19.90 11.75
C GLY A 486 0.69 20.30 10.73
N SER A 487 1.09 20.43 9.47
CA SER A 487 0.18 20.70 8.36
C SER A 487 0.64 19.97 7.11
N SER A 488 -0.30 19.37 6.37
CA SER A 488 -0.02 18.82 5.05
C SER A 488 -1.15 19.16 4.09
N LEU A 489 -0.80 19.65 2.90
CA LEU A 489 -1.71 19.95 1.80
C LEU A 489 -1.33 19.08 0.61
N ALA A 490 -2.28 18.36 0.04
CA ALA A 490 -2.08 17.47 -1.08
C ALA A 490 -3.11 17.72 -2.18
N TYR A 491 -2.63 17.79 -3.42
CA TYR A 491 -3.48 17.98 -4.57
C TYR A 491 -2.99 17.19 -5.78
N THR A 492 -3.94 16.61 -6.50
CA THR A 492 -3.69 15.97 -7.80
C THR A 492 -4.75 16.40 -8.81
N TYR A 493 -4.28 16.79 -9.98
CA TYR A 493 -5.10 17.03 -11.16
C TYR A 493 -4.84 15.92 -12.17
N GLY A 494 -5.91 15.40 -12.79
CA GLY A 494 -5.81 14.41 -13.85
C GLY A 494 -6.75 14.75 -15.02
N LYS A 495 -6.25 14.53 -16.24
CA LYS A 495 -7.02 14.68 -17.48
C LYS A 495 -6.81 13.48 -18.40
N ASN A 496 -7.89 12.84 -18.81
CA ASN A 496 -7.95 11.92 -19.94
C ASN A 496 -7.98 12.76 -21.22
N ARG A 497 -6.87 12.79 -21.97
CA ARG A 497 -6.74 13.61 -23.19
C ARG A 497 -7.40 12.97 -24.39
N THR A 498 -7.58 11.65 -24.38
CA THR A 498 -8.23 10.93 -25.48
C THR A 498 -9.69 11.27 -25.58
N ASP A 499 -10.38 11.36 -24.43
CA ASP A 499 -11.82 11.62 -24.37
C ASP A 499 -12.15 13.08 -24.00
N ASP A 500 -11.14 13.91 -23.75
CA ASP A 500 -11.25 15.28 -23.22
C ASP A 500 -12.09 15.38 -21.93
N ARG A 501 -11.86 14.43 -21.01
CA ARG A 501 -12.58 14.28 -19.73
C ARG A 501 -11.64 14.36 -18.53
N PRO A 502 -12.12 14.59 -17.30
CA PRO A 502 -11.32 14.32 -16.10
C PRO A 502 -10.79 12.89 -16.08
N LEU A 503 -9.59 12.68 -15.56
CA LEU A 503 -9.09 11.34 -15.30
C LEU A 503 -9.82 10.79 -14.08
N ALA A 504 -10.42 9.61 -14.24
CA ALA A 504 -11.23 8.99 -13.20
C ALA A 504 -10.41 8.65 -11.94
N GLN A 505 -11.09 8.63 -10.80
CA GLN A 505 -10.53 8.31 -9.48
C GLN A 505 -9.39 9.24 -9.04
N THR A 506 -9.38 10.47 -9.54
CA THR A 506 -8.45 11.52 -9.09
C THR A 506 -8.99 12.15 -7.80
N PRO A 507 -8.26 12.00 -6.66
CA PRO A 507 -8.75 12.48 -5.37
C PRO A 507 -8.85 14.01 -5.32
N PRO A 508 -9.76 14.56 -4.48
CA PRO A 508 -9.87 16.00 -4.25
C PRO A 508 -8.68 16.56 -3.47
N LEU A 509 -8.60 17.90 -3.38
CA LEU A 509 -7.67 18.59 -2.49
C LEU A 509 -7.94 18.16 -1.04
N GLU A 510 -6.88 17.78 -0.34
CA GLU A 510 -6.92 17.41 1.07
C GLU A 510 -5.95 18.27 1.88
N TRP A 511 -6.42 18.74 3.03
CA TRP A 511 -5.65 19.50 4.01
C TRP A 511 -5.78 18.86 5.39
N LYS A 512 -4.68 18.43 5.98
CA LYS A 512 -4.58 17.88 7.33
C LYS A 512 -3.81 18.84 8.21
N ASN A 513 -4.34 19.14 9.39
CA ASN A 513 -3.71 19.99 10.38
C ASN A 513 -3.71 19.31 11.73
N SER A 514 -2.62 19.39 12.43
CA SER A 514 -2.48 18.82 13.76
C SER A 514 -1.92 19.82 14.75
N LEU A 515 -2.40 19.75 15.98
CA LEU A 515 -1.81 20.40 17.13
C LEU A 515 -1.51 19.31 18.17
N THR A 516 -0.26 19.20 18.54
CA THR A 516 0.22 18.19 19.47
C THR A 516 0.92 18.83 20.65
N TRP A 517 0.62 18.37 21.85
CA TRP A 517 1.30 18.66 23.09
C TRP A 517 1.90 17.37 23.66
N ASP A 518 3.17 17.39 24.04
CA ASP A 518 3.87 16.23 24.59
C ASP A 518 4.95 16.66 25.58
N ASN A 519 4.83 16.21 26.81
CA ASN A 519 5.81 16.47 27.89
C ASN A 519 6.60 15.20 28.28
N GLU A 520 6.72 14.23 27.35
CA GLU A 520 7.38 12.93 27.51
C GLU A 520 6.62 11.92 28.38
N THR A 521 5.78 12.36 29.31
CA THR A 521 4.93 11.48 30.16
C THR A 521 3.50 11.46 29.67
N LEU A 522 2.96 12.62 29.36
CA LEU A 522 1.61 12.81 28.85
C LEU A 522 1.66 13.44 27.47
N SER A 523 0.78 13.00 26.60
CA SER A 523 0.59 13.61 25.28
C SER A 523 -0.88 13.82 24.98
N ALA A 524 -1.19 14.85 24.21
CA ALA A 524 -2.52 15.11 23.68
C ALA A 524 -2.37 15.65 22.25
N GLY A 525 -3.31 15.29 21.37
CA GLY A 525 -3.28 15.73 19.99
C GLY A 525 -4.67 15.93 19.42
N ILE A 526 -4.78 16.91 18.54
CA ILE A 526 -5.96 17.17 17.72
C ILE A 526 -5.54 17.03 16.26
N LEU A 527 -6.35 16.34 15.46
CA LEU A 527 -6.21 16.30 14.01
C LEU A 527 -7.48 16.83 13.38
N TRP A 528 -7.33 17.87 12.56
CA TRP A 528 -8.38 18.41 11.72
C TRP A 528 -8.09 18.12 10.26
N ARG A 529 -8.93 17.31 9.64
CA ARG A 529 -8.86 16.92 8.24
C ARG A 529 -9.95 17.61 7.46
N VAL A 530 -9.59 18.28 6.38
CA VAL A 530 -10.51 18.98 5.47
C VAL A 530 -10.29 18.47 4.06
N VAL A 531 -11.36 18.07 3.41
CA VAL A 531 -11.36 17.58 2.02
C VAL A 531 -12.33 18.42 1.21
N SER A 532 -11.87 18.93 0.07
CA SER A 532 -12.70 19.75 -0.81
C SER A 532 -13.76 18.90 -1.54
N ALA A 533 -14.81 19.54 -2.03
CA ALA A 533 -15.72 18.91 -2.97
C ALA A 533 -14.98 18.51 -4.26
N GLN A 534 -15.27 17.33 -4.80
CA GLN A 534 -14.77 16.93 -6.11
C GLN A 534 -15.89 16.98 -7.14
N LYS A 535 -15.74 17.92 -8.06
CA LYS A 535 -16.69 18.12 -9.17
C LYS A 535 -16.15 17.58 -10.51
N ARG A 536 -14.88 17.19 -10.53
CA ARG A 536 -14.21 16.63 -11.70
C ARG A 536 -14.25 15.12 -11.62
N TYR A 537 -15.11 14.49 -12.42
CA TYR A 537 -15.31 13.05 -12.46
C TYR A 537 -15.58 12.57 -13.89
N ALA A 538 -15.37 11.30 -14.14
CA ALA A 538 -15.68 10.63 -15.39
C ALA A 538 -16.56 9.40 -15.09
N ALA A 539 -17.88 9.61 -15.06
CA ALA A 539 -18.82 8.55 -14.70
C ALA A 539 -18.62 7.30 -15.56
N GLY A 540 -18.57 6.15 -14.93
CA GLY A 540 -18.33 4.85 -15.56
C GLY A 540 -16.87 4.51 -15.82
N GLN A 541 -15.93 5.43 -15.64
CA GLN A 541 -14.49 5.21 -15.86
C GLN A 541 -13.74 5.02 -14.55
N GLY A 542 -12.67 4.22 -14.56
CA GLY A 542 -11.79 3.97 -13.44
C GLY A 542 -10.38 3.58 -13.87
N ASN A 543 -9.39 3.76 -13.02
CA ASN A 543 -8.00 3.35 -13.28
C ASN A 543 -7.60 2.04 -12.60
N ILE A 544 -8.38 1.61 -11.62
CA ILE A 544 -8.36 0.29 -10.98
C ILE A 544 -9.79 -0.20 -10.85
N ILE A 545 -10.05 -1.19 -9.98
CA ILE A 545 -11.42 -1.60 -9.73
C ILE A 545 -12.24 -0.45 -9.13
N GLY A 546 -13.45 -0.31 -9.58
CA GLY A 546 -14.33 0.79 -9.26
C GLY A 546 -14.47 1.75 -10.42
N GLN A 547 -15.25 2.78 -10.22
CA GLN A 547 -15.54 3.80 -11.23
C GLN A 547 -15.99 5.07 -10.53
N ASP A 548 -15.80 6.18 -11.20
CA ASP A 548 -16.45 7.42 -10.79
C ASP A 548 -17.96 7.29 -10.93
N ILE A 549 -18.70 7.72 -9.90
CA ILE A 549 -20.16 7.67 -9.87
C ILE A 549 -20.82 9.05 -9.80
N GLY A 550 -20.03 10.10 -9.85
CA GLY A 550 -20.50 11.49 -9.80
C GLY A 550 -19.65 12.36 -8.87
N ALA A 551 -20.05 13.60 -8.70
CA ALA A 551 -19.43 14.54 -7.78
C ALA A 551 -19.53 14.08 -6.32
N SER A 552 -18.63 14.54 -5.46
CA SER A 552 -18.71 14.39 -4.01
C SER A 552 -18.72 15.73 -3.31
N ALA A 553 -19.43 15.81 -2.18
CA ALA A 553 -19.37 16.95 -1.29
C ALA A 553 -18.01 17.00 -0.56
N GLY A 554 -17.56 18.20 -0.21
CA GLY A 554 -16.47 18.39 0.71
C GLY A 554 -16.89 18.06 2.16
N PHE A 555 -15.91 17.74 2.99
CA PHE A 555 -16.16 17.48 4.40
C PHE A 555 -14.98 17.90 5.28
N GLY A 556 -15.25 18.00 6.58
CA GLY A 556 -14.23 18.17 7.61
C GLY A 556 -14.48 17.23 8.77
N THR A 557 -13.43 16.64 9.30
CA THR A 557 -13.47 15.79 10.51
C THR A 557 -12.47 16.29 11.52
N LEU A 558 -12.83 16.23 12.79
CA LEU A 558 -11.95 16.53 13.93
C LEU A 558 -11.78 15.28 14.76
N SER A 559 -10.55 15.00 15.14
CA SER A 559 -10.21 13.85 15.98
C SER A 559 -9.32 14.29 17.13
N PHE A 560 -9.44 13.61 18.26
CA PHE A 560 -8.68 13.86 19.48
C PHE A 560 -8.03 12.57 19.95
N ASN A 561 -6.82 12.68 20.45
CA ASN A 561 -6.11 11.56 21.06
C ASN A 561 -5.28 12.01 22.26
N THR A 562 -5.01 11.07 23.16
CA THR A 562 -4.16 11.28 24.33
C THR A 562 -3.32 10.04 24.60
N GLY A 563 -2.20 10.23 25.27
CA GLY A 563 -1.29 9.16 25.67
C GLY A 563 -0.72 9.42 27.05
N TRP A 564 -0.54 8.34 27.80
CA TRP A 564 0.12 8.34 29.10
C TRP A 564 1.20 7.26 29.14
N LYS A 565 2.44 7.68 29.22
CA LYS A 565 3.59 6.80 29.45
C LYS A 565 3.65 6.44 30.94
N ILE A 566 3.03 5.30 31.29
CA ILE A 566 2.90 4.84 32.68
C ILE A 566 4.29 4.60 33.29
N ASN A 567 5.20 4.01 32.49
CA ASN A 567 6.60 3.81 32.81
C ASN A 567 7.40 3.58 31.50
N LYS A 568 8.68 3.25 31.61
CA LYS A 568 9.54 3.01 30.44
C LYS A 568 9.10 1.85 29.53
N TYR A 569 8.25 0.96 30.03
CA TYR A 569 7.79 -0.23 29.31
C TYR A 569 6.33 -0.17 28.85
N ALA A 570 5.49 0.67 29.44
CA ALA A 570 4.06 0.66 29.21
C ALA A 570 3.52 2.05 28.89
N THR A 571 2.73 2.13 27.81
CA THR A 571 2.02 3.34 27.39
C THR A 571 0.54 3.02 27.19
N LEU A 572 -0.32 3.81 27.81
CA LEU A 572 -1.77 3.81 27.59
C LEU A 572 -2.13 4.95 26.65
N GLN A 573 -2.89 4.67 25.62
CA GLN A 573 -3.34 5.64 24.62
C GLN A 573 -4.85 5.53 24.44
N GLY A 574 -5.51 6.63 24.13
CA GLY A 574 -6.92 6.63 23.80
C GLY A 574 -7.30 7.80 22.92
N GLY A 575 -8.45 7.71 22.30
CA GLY A 575 -8.88 8.78 21.41
C GLY A 575 -10.30 8.63 20.90
N ILE A 576 -10.69 9.65 20.16
CA ILE A 576 -11.98 9.77 19.49
C ILE A 576 -11.70 10.22 18.06
N ASP A 577 -12.06 9.39 17.11
CA ASP A 577 -12.06 9.78 15.70
C ASP A 577 -13.45 10.30 15.30
N ASN A 578 -13.48 11.25 14.34
CA ASN A 578 -14.70 11.89 13.88
C ASN A 578 -15.58 12.40 15.04
N LEU A 579 -14.99 13.29 15.86
CA LEU A 579 -15.55 13.79 17.13
C LEU A 579 -17.00 14.30 16.99
N PHE A 580 -17.31 14.96 15.86
CA PHE A 580 -18.64 15.54 15.61
C PHE A 580 -19.60 14.60 14.88
N ASN A 581 -19.22 13.32 14.73
CA ASN A 581 -20.04 12.31 14.07
C ASN A 581 -20.49 12.74 12.65
N LYS A 582 -19.56 13.34 11.89
CA LYS A 582 -19.84 13.76 10.51
C LYS A 582 -20.14 12.55 9.63
N SER A 583 -21.24 12.62 8.89
CA SER A 583 -21.53 11.67 7.80
C SER A 583 -20.81 12.11 6.54
N TYR A 584 -19.97 11.25 5.96
CA TYR A 584 -19.19 11.53 4.77
C TYR A 584 -18.74 10.26 4.05
N ALA A 585 -18.39 10.40 2.79
CA ALA A 585 -17.72 9.36 2.00
C ALA A 585 -16.54 9.95 1.23
N GLU A 586 -15.49 9.17 1.08
CA GLU A 586 -14.36 9.55 0.23
C GLU A 586 -14.78 9.54 -1.24
N PHE A 587 -14.27 10.52 -2.04
CA PHE A 587 -14.56 10.59 -3.46
C PHE A 587 -14.23 9.27 -4.19
N VAL A 588 -13.06 8.69 -3.88
CA VAL A 588 -12.57 7.45 -4.50
C VAL A 588 -13.25 6.19 -3.99
N SER A 589 -14.07 6.25 -2.93
CA SER A 589 -14.80 5.09 -2.42
C SER A 589 -15.75 4.54 -3.47
N LYS A 590 -15.78 3.21 -3.56
CA LYS A 590 -16.62 2.52 -4.50
C LYS A 590 -18.09 2.58 -4.06
N GLY A 591 -18.97 2.87 -5.01
CA GLY A 591 -20.39 2.71 -4.83
C GLY A 591 -20.83 1.24 -4.88
N ALA A 592 -22.05 0.97 -4.50
CA ALA A 592 -22.69 -0.33 -4.63
C ALA A 592 -22.71 -0.79 -6.10
N ASP A 593 -22.70 -2.12 -6.31
CA ASP A 593 -22.71 -2.70 -7.65
C ASP A 593 -24.13 -2.66 -8.26
N PRO A 594 -24.38 -1.85 -9.33
CA PRO A 594 -25.70 -1.81 -9.97
C PRO A 594 -26.12 -3.12 -10.61
N SER A 595 -25.14 -3.97 -11.00
CA SER A 595 -25.45 -5.31 -11.55
C SER A 595 -26.12 -6.21 -10.52
N ALA A 596 -26.03 -5.83 -9.26
CA ALA A 596 -26.64 -6.49 -8.12
C ALA A 596 -28.05 -5.95 -7.79
N GLY A 597 -28.58 -4.98 -8.54
CA GLY A 597 -29.79 -4.27 -8.17
C GLY A 597 -29.61 -3.30 -7.00
N LEU A 598 -28.37 -3.01 -6.58
CA LEU A 598 -28.04 -2.06 -5.53
C LEU A 598 -27.95 -0.65 -6.09
N GLN A 599 -28.34 0.35 -5.31
CA GLN A 599 -28.14 1.75 -5.70
C GLN A 599 -26.66 2.07 -5.78
N THR A 600 -26.27 2.80 -6.82
CA THR A 600 -24.89 3.26 -7.00
C THR A 600 -24.62 4.44 -6.07
N VAL A 601 -24.26 4.15 -4.84
CA VAL A 601 -23.90 5.16 -3.83
C VAL A 601 -22.51 4.85 -3.27
N ARG A 602 -21.79 5.89 -2.81
CA ARG A 602 -20.52 5.69 -2.11
C ARG A 602 -20.76 5.06 -0.75
N VAL A 603 -19.83 4.23 -0.33
CA VAL A 603 -19.83 3.69 1.04
C VAL A 603 -19.41 4.82 1.98
N ASN A 604 -20.27 5.17 2.94
CA ASN A 604 -19.96 6.15 3.96
C ASN A 604 -18.86 5.62 4.89
N GLU A 605 -18.02 6.54 5.35
CA GLU A 605 -16.99 6.30 6.35
C GLU A 605 -17.62 6.09 7.75
N PRO A 606 -16.90 5.46 8.68
CA PRO A 606 -17.39 5.33 10.06
C PRO A 606 -17.75 6.67 10.69
N GLY A 607 -18.84 6.70 11.44
CA GLY A 607 -19.17 7.81 12.33
C GLY A 607 -18.16 7.93 13.46
N ARG A 608 -18.56 8.52 14.59
CA ARG A 608 -17.67 8.68 15.74
C ARG A 608 -17.15 7.33 16.26
N GLN A 609 -15.81 7.22 16.42
CA GLN A 609 -15.14 6.04 16.93
C GLN A 609 -14.36 6.37 18.20
N TYR A 610 -14.58 5.60 19.26
CA TYR A 610 -13.78 5.65 20.50
C TYR A 610 -12.80 4.49 20.48
N TRP A 611 -11.62 4.68 21.06
CA TRP A 611 -10.64 3.61 21.20
C TRP A 611 -9.74 3.80 22.41
N LEU A 612 -9.21 2.68 22.90
CA LEU A 612 -8.21 2.61 23.97
C LEU A 612 -7.16 1.57 23.58
N ARG A 613 -5.89 1.89 23.75
CA ARG A 613 -4.76 1.01 23.44
C ARG A 613 -3.79 0.98 24.61
N LEU A 614 -3.45 -0.23 25.05
CA LEU A 614 -2.29 -0.47 25.92
C LEU A 614 -1.16 -1.04 25.03
N GLN A 615 0.00 -0.42 25.09
CA GLN A 615 1.20 -0.88 24.42
C GLN A 615 2.27 -1.16 25.47
N VAL A 616 2.98 -2.27 25.28
CA VAL A 616 4.13 -2.68 26.11
C VAL A 616 5.33 -2.94 25.22
N GLN A 617 6.52 -2.53 25.69
CA GLN A 617 7.78 -2.71 24.99
C GLN A 617 8.91 -2.96 25.99
N PHE A 618 9.68 -4.02 25.76
CA PHE A 618 10.83 -4.42 26.61
C PHE A 618 12.07 -4.55 25.76
#